data_b23fda14290232e39585e68606996b3a
#
_entry.id   b23fda14290232e39585e68606996b3a
#
_cell.length_a   1.000
_cell.length_b   1.000
_cell.length_c   1.000
_cell.angle_alpha   90.00
_cell.angle_beta   90.00
_cell.angle_gamma   90.00
#
_symmetry.space_group_name_H-M   'P 1'
#
loop_
_entity.id
_entity.type
_entity.pdbx_description
1 polymer ?
#
loop_
_entity_poly.entity_id
_entity_poly.type
_entity_poly.pdbx_seq_one_letter_code
_entity_poly.pdbx_strand_id
1 'polypeptide(L)'
;MESASGVGYLGRLRQFSRNARLYLLHVIGMDLIHGAWEVLFNLYLLAIGFDVKFVGIRIAVLGIAGSLASIPAGKLADRIDRKWGFIIGDGGGAVCALILIMSTNANTILAFSAISACFSALHHVTESPFMAENSEPDERIHLFSVEQGLATLAAMLGALIAGFLPQYLIASEGMSLVEAYRWAVHIGIAWWFLSLIPAIMLKRHVSEEVAKARAEVAQDERSGWLSALQTPKTVYRFVVIGTLLSLGGGFVLRLANVFFHYDLHAHEHQIGMVFAAGSFFLAIGAFTVPLVVERLGEVATIVWTRFAAIPFILLIGFAPELAAPETVVSLAGLAWVLRTTLFNMSGPAFEAFSMGQLHPTERATYIGISRLFGSAMAAVGGYLGAVLMSGGDFRTPFIMMAVLYALSTALFMQWFRGTSGLSDPRSLRESIP
;
A
#
# COMPACT_ATOMS: atom_id res chain seq x y z
N MET A 1 -17.61 11.44 33.65
CA MET A 1 -16.71 10.82 32.67
C MET A 1 -15.31 10.83 33.28
N GLU A 2 -14.95 9.78 34.01
CA GLU A 2 -13.63 9.63 34.60
C GLU A 2 -12.64 9.23 33.49
N SER A 3 -11.61 10.01 33.35
CA SER A 3 -10.51 9.74 32.42
C SER A 3 -9.76 8.49 32.86
N ALA A 4 -9.90 7.40 32.11
CA ALA A 4 -9.03 6.21 32.20
C ALA A 4 -7.61 6.55 31.70
N SER A 5 -6.89 7.47 32.35
CA SER A 5 -5.59 7.99 31.95
C SER A 5 -4.50 7.64 32.96
N GLY A 6 -4.23 6.34 33.12
CA GLY A 6 -3.12 5.87 33.98
C GLY A 6 -2.19 4.89 33.29
N VAL A 7 -2.54 4.35 32.12
CA VAL A 7 -1.75 3.32 31.44
C VAL A 7 -0.97 3.96 30.29
N GLY A 8 0.36 4.10 30.46
CA GLY A 8 1.22 4.62 29.40
C GLY A 8 1.17 3.74 28.14
N TYR A 9 1.64 4.26 26.99
CA TYR A 9 1.59 3.61 25.69
C TYR A 9 2.04 2.13 25.72
N LEU A 10 3.16 1.83 26.37
CA LEU A 10 3.65 0.46 26.57
C LEU A 10 2.71 -0.42 27.41
N GLY A 11 1.97 0.17 28.35
CA GLY A 11 0.97 -0.55 29.12
C GLY A 11 -0.21 -0.99 28.25
N ARG A 12 -0.64 -0.16 27.30
CA ARG A 12 -1.73 -0.49 26.35
C ARG A 12 -1.32 -1.59 25.36
N LEU A 13 -0.07 -1.62 24.93
CA LEU A 13 0.45 -2.71 24.10
C LEU A 13 0.38 -4.08 24.79
N ARG A 14 0.50 -4.09 26.13
CA ARG A 14 0.39 -5.33 26.92
C ARG A 14 -1.06 -5.78 27.08
N GLN A 15 -2.03 -4.93 26.85
CA GLN A 15 -3.47 -5.24 26.92
C GLN A 15 -4.00 -5.91 25.66
N PHE A 16 -3.29 -5.81 24.52
CA PHE A 16 -3.71 -6.46 23.28
C PHE A 16 -4.03 -7.92 23.48
N SER A 17 -5.14 -8.36 22.89
CA SER A 17 -5.59 -9.74 22.92
C SER A 17 -4.49 -10.70 22.42
N ARG A 18 -4.55 -11.97 22.83
CA ARG A 18 -3.62 -12.98 22.32
C ARG A 18 -3.65 -13.07 20.79
N ASN A 19 -4.83 -12.98 20.18
CA ASN A 19 -4.99 -13.01 18.73
C ASN A 19 -4.35 -11.79 18.05
N ALA A 20 -4.56 -10.59 18.61
CA ALA A 20 -3.92 -9.38 18.09
C ALA A 20 -2.38 -9.49 18.10
N ARG A 21 -1.78 -9.95 19.21
CA ARG A 21 -0.33 -10.14 19.30
C ARG A 21 0.21 -11.19 18.31
N LEU A 22 -0.50 -12.31 18.10
CA LEU A 22 -0.12 -13.31 17.12
C LEU A 22 -0.21 -12.76 15.69
N TYR A 23 -1.23 -11.94 15.41
CA TYR A 23 -1.37 -11.28 14.12
C TYR A 23 -0.23 -10.28 13.86
N LEU A 24 0.15 -9.47 14.83
CA LEU A 24 1.29 -8.56 14.72
C LEU A 24 2.61 -9.30 14.41
N LEU A 25 2.82 -10.50 14.99
CA LEU A 25 3.97 -11.34 14.64
C LEU A 25 3.88 -11.87 13.20
N HIS A 26 2.68 -12.22 12.73
CA HIS A 26 2.44 -12.64 11.35
C HIS A 26 2.76 -11.53 10.35
N VAL A 27 2.32 -10.31 10.61
CA VAL A 27 2.56 -9.11 9.80
C VAL A 27 4.06 -8.87 9.58
N ILE A 28 4.88 -8.99 10.63
CA ILE A 28 6.34 -8.80 10.52
C ILE A 28 6.95 -9.73 9.46
N GLY A 29 6.61 -11.02 9.48
CA GLY A 29 7.17 -11.98 8.51
C GLY A 29 6.66 -11.77 7.09
N MET A 30 5.40 -11.36 6.94
CA MET A 30 4.78 -11.08 5.65
C MET A 30 5.35 -9.80 5.02
N ASP A 31 5.48 -8.72 5.78
CA ASP A 31 5.96 -7.45 5.21
C ASP A 31 7.47 -7.42 4.97
N LEU A 32 8.24 -8.26 5.63
CA LEU A 32 9.65 -8.44 5.33
C LEU A 32 9.85 -8.93 3.88
N ILE A 33 9.06 -9.91 3.40
CA ILE A 33 9.13 -10.34 2.00
C ILE A 33 8.57 -9.27 1.06
N HIS A 34 7.54 -8.52 1.44
CA HIS A 34 7.02 -7.45 0.61
C HIS A 34 8.09 -6.41 0.27
N GLY A 35 8.85 -5.94 1.26
CA GLY A 35 9.96 -5.01 1.01
C GLY A 35 11.04 -5.59 0.10
N ALA A 36 11.40 -6.85 0.29
CA ALA A 36 12.37 -7.55 -0.58
C ALA A 36 11.83 -7.72 -2.01
N TRP A 37 10.56 -8.03 -2.15
CA TRP A 37 9.88 -8.20 -3.44
C TRP A 37 9.85 -6.92 -4.27
N GLU A 38 9.56 -5.78 -3.62
CA GLU A 38 9.54 -4.48 -4.29
C GLU A 38 10.92 -4.10 -4.86
N VAL A 39 11.99 -4.45 -4.17
CA VAL A 39 13.36 -4.18 -4.67
C VAL A 39 13.74 -5.15 -5.80
N LEU A 40 13.57 -6.45 -5.60
CA LEU A 40 14.24 -7.46 -6.44
C LEU A 40 13.37 -8.05 -7.53
N PHE A 41 12.05 -8.21 -7.36
CA PHE A 41 11.31 -9.09 -8.25
C PHE A 41 11.26 -8.62 -9.71
N ASN A 42 11.09 -7.32 -9.95
CA ASN A 42 11.18 -6.78 -11.33
C ASN A 42 12.58 -6.94 -11.91
N LEU A 43 13.63 -6.67 -11.10
CA LEU A 43 15.03 -6.83 -11.52
C LEU A 43 15.36 -8.30 -11.84
N TYR A 44 14.82 -9.24 -11.04
CA TYR A 44 14.92 -10.65 -11.32
C TYR A 44 14.30 -11.02 -12.68
N LEU A 45 13.09 -10.53 -12.99
CA LEU A 45 12.45 -10.78 -14.29
C LEU A 45 13.31 -10.28 -15.46
N LEU A 46 13.92 -9.11 -15.31
CA LEU A 46 14.82 -8.55 -16.30
C LEU A 46 16.12 -9.36 -16.41
N ALA A 47 16.69 -9.81 -15.30
CA ALA A 47 17.89 -10.64 -15.26
C ALA A 47 17.71 -12.03 -15.92
N ILE A 48 16.50 -12.60 -15.87
CA ILE A 48 16.19 -13.86 -16.59
C ILE A 48 15.78 -13.67 -18.06
N GLY A 49 15.85 -12.43 -18.58
CA GLY A 49 15.71 -12.12 -20.00
C GLY A 49 14.35 -11.56 -20.44
N PHE A 50 13.44 -11.26 -19.51
CA PHE A 50 12.23 -10.51 -19.85
C PHE A 50 12.53 -9.02 -20.02
N ASP A 51 11.73 -8.34 -20.82
CA ASP A 51 11.81 -6.89 -21.01
C ASP A 51 10.90 -6.11 -20.04
N VAL A 52 11.09 -4.80 -19.98
CA VAL A 52 10.29 -3.90 -19.13
C VAL A 52 8.81 -3.93 -19.50
N LYS A 53 8.49 -4.15 -20.78
CA LYS A 53 7.10 -4.27 -21.25
C LYS A 53 6.40 -5.49 -20.63
N PHE A 54 7.09 -6.64 -20.53
CA PHE A 54 6.58 -7.83 -19.85
C PHE A 54 6.31 -7.56 -18.35
N VAL A 55 7.23 -6.85 -17.69
CA VAL A 55 7.02 -6.40 -16.30
C VAL A 55 5.72 -5.58 -16.19
N GLY A 56 5.48 -4.67 -17.13
CA GLY A 56 4.24 -3.88 -17.19
C GLY A 56 2.99 -4.72 -17.42
N ILE A 57 3.04 -5.71 -18.32
CA ILE A 57 1.94 -6.66 -18.54
C ILE A 57 1.63 -7.41 -17.23
N ARG A 58 2.66 -7.89 -16.52
CA ARG A 58 2.51 -8.58 -15.24
C ARG A 58 1.85 -7.68 -14.19
N ILE A 59 2.28 -6.41 -14.09
CA ILE A 59 1.69 -5.43 -13.17
C ILE A 59 0.20 -5.22 -13.49
N ALA A 60 -0.16 -5.12 -14.78
CA ALA A 60 -1.53 -4.98 -15.22
C ALA A 60 -2.37 -6.22 -14.86
N VAL A 61 -1.86 -7.42 -15.16
CA VAL A 61 -2.54 -8.69 -14.82
C VAL A 61 -2.78 -8.81 -13.32
N LEU A 62 -1.77 -8.52 -12.51
CA LEU A 62 -1.87 -8.55 -11.04
C LEU A 62 -2.92 -7.55 -10.52
N GLY A 63 -2.90 -6.31 -11.02
CA GLY A 63 -3.82 -5.27 -10.58
C GLY A 63 -5.27 -5.56 -10.98
N ILE A 64 -5.51 -6.01 -12.22
CA ILE A 64 -6.85 -6.36 -12.71
C ILE A 64 -7.38 -7.60 -11.96
N ALA A 65 -6.57 -8.66 -11.84
CA ALA A 65 -6.97 -9.87 -11.13
C ALA A 65 -7.31 -9.59 -9.67
N GLY A 66 -6.50 -8.81 -8.95
CA GLY A 66 -6.76 -8.41 -7.58
C GLY A 66 -8.03 -7.58 -7.42
N SER A 67 -8.28 -6.65 -8.35
CA SER A 67 -9.50 -5.84 -8.36
C SER A 67 -10.75 -6.71 -8.54
N LEU A 68 -10.74 -7.63 -9.51
CA LEU A 68 -11.86 -8.54 -9.77
C LEU A 68 -12.06 -9.55 -8.62
N ALA A 69 -10.97 -9.99 -7.99
CA ALA A 69 -11.01 -10.94 -6.88
C ALA A 69 -11.53 -10.32 -5.58
N SER A 70 -11.46 -9.01 -5.39
CA SER A 70 -11.81 -8.35 -4.12
C SER A 70 -13.26 -8.62 -3.69
N ILE A 71 -14.21 -8.65 -4.63
CA ILE A 71 -15.62 -8.92 -4.33
C ILE A 71 -15.84 -10.37 -3.89
N PRO A 72 -15.43 -11.41 -4.68
CA PRO A 72 -15.58 -12.79 -4.24
C PRO A 72 -14.76 -13.12 -3.00
N ALA A 73 -13.59 -12.52 -2.83
CA ALA A 73 -12.77 -12.66 -1.63
C ALA A 73 -13.49 -12.13 -0.37
N GLY A 74 -14.17 -10.98 -0.46
CA GLY A 74 -14.99 -10.46 0.63
C GLY A 74 -16.10 -11.42 1.03
N LYS A 75 -16.87 -11.94 0.05
CA LYS A 75 -17.90 -12.95 0.30
C LYS A 75 -17.35 -14.24 0.91
N LEU A 76 -16.16 -14.66 0.49
CA LEU A 76 -15.49 -15.83 1.08
C LEU A 76 -15.05 -15.53 2.52
N ALA A 77 -14.41 -14.37 2.76
CA ALA A 77 -13.95 -13.95 4.09
C ALA A 77 -15.09 -13.85 5.11
N ASP A 78 -16.31 -13.52 4.67
CA ASP A 78 -17.48 -13.49 5.55
C ASP A 78 -18.04 -14.88 5.89
N ARG A 79 -17.77 -15.88 5.03
CA ARG A 79 -18.26 -17.27 5.22
C ARG A 79 -17.27 -18.14 5.99
N ILE A 80 -15.97 -17.87 5.88
CA ILE A 80 -14.93 -18.61 6.58
C ILE A 80 -14.51 -17.87 7.85
N ASP A 81 -13.87 -18.59 8.77
CA ASP A 81 -13.20 -17.98 9.92
C ASP A 81 -12.03 -17.11 9.44
N ARG A 82 -11.81 -15.92 10.06
CA ARG A 82 -10.72 -14.99 9.72
C ARG A 82 -9.34 -15.68 9.69
N LYS A 83 -9.11 -16.61 10.59
CA LYS A 83 -7.91 -17.44 10.61
C LYS A 83 -7.65 -18.12 9.27
N TRP A 84 -8.68 -18.70 8.64
CA TRP A 84 -8.56 -19.35 7.34
C TRP A 84 -8.36 -18.35 6.21
N GLY A 85 -8.89 -17.14 6.35
CA GLY A 85 -8.62 -16.03 5.42
C GLY A 85 -7.13 -15.75 5.30
N PHE A 86 -6.42 -15.66 6.44
CA PHE A 86 -4.97 -15.48 6.45
C PHE A 86 -4.22 -16.74 5.96
N ILE A 87 -4.54 -17.92 6.47
CA ILE A 87 -3.82 -19.17 6.08
C ILE A 87 -3.94 -19.41 4.58
N ILE A 88 -5.13 -19.25 4.00
CA ILE A 88 -5.35 -19.45 2.55
C ILE A 88 -4.73 -18.28 1.77
N GLY A 89 -4.96 -17.03 2.20
CA GLY A 89 -4.44 -15.84 1.53
C GLY A 89 -2.92 -15.83 1.49
N ASP A 90 -2.28 -15.92 2.65
CA ASP A 90 -0.83 -15.83 2.73
C ASP A 90 -0.12 -17.12 2.35
N GLY A 91 -0.68 -18.27 2.73
CA GLY A 91 -0.14 -19.57 2.31
C GLY A 91 -0.20 -19.75 0.80
N GLY A 92 -1.34 -19.42 0.18
CA GLY A 92 -1.49 -19.41 -1.28
C GLY A 92 -0.58 -18.40 -1.96
N GLY A 93 -0.47 -17.19 -1.38
CA GLY A 93 0.45 -16.15 -1.84
C GLY A 93 1.91 -16.61 -1.80
N ALA A 94 2.37 -17.21 -0.69
CA ALA A 94 3.73 -17.71 -0.54
C ALA A 94 4.05 -18.86 -1.53
N VAL A 95 3.11 -19.76 -1.77
CA VAL A 95 3.27 -20.81 -2.80
C VAL A 95 3.36 -20.19 -4.19
N CYS A 96 2.51 -19.22 -4.51
CA CYS A 96 2.60 -18.50 -5.79
C CYS A 96 3.95 -17.78 -5.93
N ALA A 97 4.43 -17.11 -4.88
CA ALA A 97 5.72 -16.42 -4.89
C ALA A 97 6.88 -17.41 -5.16
N LEU A 98 6.84 -18.60 -4.56
CA LEU A 98 7.83 -19.65 -4.82
C LEU A 98 7.81 -20.09 -6.30
N ILE A 99 6.63 -20.31 -6.87
CA ILE A 99 6.49 -20.67 -8.29
C ILE A 99 6.99 -19.55 -9.20
N LEU A 100 6.66 -18.30 -8.87
CA LEU A 100 7.07 -17.12 -9.64
C LEU A 100 8.58 -16.96 -9.71
N ILE A 101 9.30 -17.16 -8.58
CA ILE A 101 10.76 -16.99 -8.55
C ILE A 101 11.50 -18.19 -9.18
N MET A 102 10.86 -19.35 -9.26
CA MET A 102 11.44 -20.54 -9.89
C MET A 102 11.14 -20.62 -11.40
N SER A 103 10.11 -19.92 -11.86
CA SER A 103 9.68 -20.02 -13.27
C SER A 103 10.44 -19.05 -14.17
N THR A 104 10.73 -19.52 -15.39
CA THR A 104 11.22 -18.71 -16.53
C THR A 104 10.21 -18.66 -17.66
N ASN A 105 9.02 -19.29 -17.48
CA ASN A 105 7.98 -19.30 -18.51
C ASN A 105 7.02 -18.12 -18.33
N ALA A 106 6.85 -17.30 -19.36
CA ALA A 106 6.00 -16.10 -19.36
C ALA A 106 4.56 -16.39 -18.93
N ASN A 107 3.94 -17.44 -19.48
CA ASN A 107 2.55 -17.78 -19.19
C ASN A 107 2.38 -18.22 -17.73
N THR A 108 3.33 -18.99 -17.20
CA THR A 108 3.34 -19.38 -15.78
C THR A 108 3.46 -18.16 -14.88
N ILE A 109 4.35 -17.22 -15.20
CA ILE A 109 4.54 -15.99 -14.43
C ILE A 109 3.27 -15.15 -14.44
N LEU A 110 2.61 -14.96 -15.58
CA LEU A 110 1.35 -14.20 -15.68
C LEU A 110 0.22 -14.89 -14.93
N ALA A 111 0.05 -16.22 -15.12
CA ALA A 111 -1.00 -16.98 -14.45
C ALA A 111 -0.86 -16.94 -12.93
N PHE A 112 0.36 -17.21 -12.41
CA PHE A 112 0.58 -17.21 -10.96
C PHE A 112 0.62 -15.81 -10.36
N SER A 113 0.92 -14.76 -11.14
CA SER A 113 0.71 -13.37 -10.72
C SER A 113 -0.78 -13.06 -10.53
N ALA A 114 -1.65 -13.51 -11.43
CA ALA A 114 -3.10 -13.36 -11.29
C ALA A 114 -3.64 -14.14 -10.08
N ILE A 115 -3.22 -15.39 -9.92
CA ILE A 115 -3.62 -16.25 -8.79
C ILE A 115 -3.15 -15.65 -7.46
N SER A 116 -1.90 -15.18 -7.39
CA SER A 116 -1.34 -14.50 -6.22
C SER A 116 -2.16 -13.26 -5.83
N ALA A 117 -2.61 -12.48 -6.82
CA ALA A 117 -3.46 -11.32 -6.57
C ALA A 117 -4.81 -11.70 -5.95
N CYS A 118 -5.38 -12.86 -6.32
CA CYS A 118 -6.61 -13.37 -5.69
C CYS A 118 -6.38 -13.73 -4.21
N PHE A 119 -5.26 -14.38 -3.89
CA PHE A 119 -4.89 -14.69 -2.52
C PHE A 119 -4.62 -13.43 -1.70
N SER A 120 -3.90 -12.46 -2.25
CA SER A 120 -3.65 -11.16 -1.63
C SER A 120 -4.96 -10.41 -1.35
N ALA A 121 -5.93 -10.46 -2.27
CA ALA A 121 -7.24 -9.85 -2.05
C ALA A 121 -7.96 -10.47 -0.84
N LEU A 122 -7.86 -11.80 -0.65
CA LEU A 122 -8.45 -12.48 0.50
C LEU A 122 -7.80 -12.04 1.83
N HIS A 123 -6.47 -11.92 1.87
CA HIS A 123 -5.76 -11.37 3.03
C HIS A 123 -6.29 -9.98 3.39
N HIS A 124 -6.24 -9.04 2.46
CA HIS A 124 -6.59 -7.64 2.70
C HIS A 124 -8.05 -7.40 3.12
N VAL A 125 -9.00 -8.20 2.61
CA VAL A 125 -10.40 -8.09 3.06
C VAL A 125 -10.63 -8.73 4.43
N THR A 126 -9.73 -9.60 4.87
CA THR A 126 -9.79 -10.27 6.19
C THR A 126 -9.18 -9.41 7.30
N GLU A 127 -8.16 -8.65 7.00
CA GLU A 127 -7.28 -7.92 7.93
C GLU A 127 -8.01 -6.93 8.84
N SER A 128 -8.61 -5.90 8.27
CA SER A 128 -9.28 -4.85 9.06
C SER A 128 -10.43 -5.37 9.93
N PRO A 129 -11.32 -6.26 9.43
CA PRO A 129 -12.33 -6.88 10.28
C PRO A 129 -11.73 -7.73 11.41
N PHE A 130 -10.66 -8.49 11.14
CA PHE A 130 -10.00 -9.29 12.17
C PHE A 130 -9.44 -8.42 13.29
N MET A 131 -8.75 -7.34 12.97
CA MET A 131 -8.23 -6.41 13.98
C MET A 131 -9.35 -5.77 14.79
N ALA A 132 -10.44 -5.38 14.13
CA ALA A 132 -11.60 -4.82 14.81
C ALA A 132 -12.29 -5.81 15.74
N GLU A 133 -12.39 -7.09 15.35
CA GLU A 133 -12.98 -8.17 16.14
C GLU A 133 -12.11 -8.61 17.34
N ASN A 134 -10.81 -8.29 17.33
CA ASN A 134 -9.83 -8.70 18.35
C ASN A 134 -9.27 -7.52 19.16
N SER A 135 -9.94 -6.37 19.14
CA SER A 135 -9.59 -5.17 19.92
C SER A 135 -10.82 -4.50 20.51
N GLU A 136 -10.70 -4.01 21.73
CA GLU A 136 -11.70 -3.13 22.33
C GLU A 136 -11.72 -1.77 21.61
N PRO A 137 -12.84 -1.01 21.62
CA PRO A 137 -12.97 0.25 20.89
C PRO A 137 -11.90 1.29 21.21
N ASP A 138 -11.45 1.38 22.45
CA ASP A 138 -10.39 2.29 22.93
C ASP A 138 -8.97 1.80 22.61
N GLU A 139 -8.76 0.50 22.36
CA GLU A 139 -7.48 -0.09 21.94
C GLU A 139 -7.32 -0.12 20.42
N ARG A 140 -8.42 -0.09 19.68
CA ARG A 140 -8.45 -0.31 18.23
C ARG A 140 -7.50 0.59 17.45
N ILE A 141 -7.53 1.90 17.75
CA ILE A 141 -6.63 2.87 17.09
C ILE A 141 -5.17 2.52 17.34
N HIS A 142 -4.84 2.07 18.56
CA HIS A 142 -3.48 1.67 18.90
C HIS A 142 -3.05 0.40 18.17
N LEU A 143 -3.93 -0.60 18.04
CA LEU A 143 -3.63 -1.84 17.34
C LEU A 143 -3.35 -1.58 15.85
N PHE A 144 -4.20 -0.80 15.16
CA PHE A 144 -3.99 -0.44 13.76
C PHE A 144 -2.70 0.38 13.56
N SER A 145 -2.41 1.30 14.49
CA SER A 145 -1.17 2.10 14.40
C SER A 145 0.09 1.26 14.61
N VAL A 146 0.05 0.30 15.52
CA VAL A 146 1.18 -0.60 15.79
C VAL A 146 1.37 -1.58 14.63
N GLU A 147 0.29 -2.11 14.08
CA GLU A 147 0.31 -2.97 12.90
C GLU A 147 0.98 -2.25 11.73
N GLN A 148 0.49 -1.08 11.34
CA GLN A 148 1.05 -0.28 10.25
C GLN A 148 2.53 0.09 10.50
N GLY A 149 2.90 0.41 11.74
CA GLY A 149 4.29 0.69 12.12
C GLY A 149 5.19 -0.52 11.96
N LEU A 150 4.77 -1.70 12.43
CA LEU A 150 5.52 -2.95 12.31
C LEU A 150 5.63 -3.40 10.85
N ALA A 151 4.54 -3.32 10.08
CA ALA A 151 4.53 -3.61 8.65
C ALA A 151 5.57 -2.74 7.90
N THR A 152 5.52 -1.43 8.13
CA THR A 152 6.47 -0.48 7.51
C THR A 152 7.93 -0.78 7.89
N LEU A 153 8.21 -1.06 9.18
CA LEU A 153 9.56 -1.41 9.63
C LEU A 153 10.03 -2.75 9.07
N ALA A 154 9.15 -3.74 8.99
CA ALA A 154 9.48 -5.03 8.40
C ALA A 154 9.77 -4.91 6.89
N ALA A 155 8.97 -4.15 6.15
CA ALA A 155 9.21 -3.86 4.73
C ALA A 155 10.52 -3.10 4.53
N MET A 156 10.84 -2.13 5.39
CA MET A 156 12.13 -1.42 5.39
C MET A 156 13.29 -2.40 5.55
N LEU A 157 13.23 -3.30 6.54
CA LEU A 157 14.27 -4.31 6.76
C LEU A 157 14.37 -5.27 5.57
N GLY A 158 13.24 -5.69 5.00
CA GLY A 158 13.18 -6.51 3.80
C GLY A 158 13.86 -5.84 2.59
N ALA A 159 13.60 -4.55 2.38
CA ALA A 159 14.24 -3.78 1.31
C ALA A 159 15.76 -3.66 1.50
N LEU A 160 16.22 -3.44 2.72
CA LEU A 160 17.65 -3.41 3.04
C LEU A 160 18.31 -4.77 2.78
N ILE A 161 17.73 -5.85 3.31
CA ILE A 161 18.27 -7.21 3.10
C ILE A 161 18.34 -7.50 1.60
N ALA A 162 17.27 -7.22 0.86
CA ALA A 162 17.20 -7.42 -0.58
C ALA A 162 18.22 -6.59 -1.36
N GLY A 163 18.54 -5.39 -0.89
CA GLY A 163 19.55 -4.55 -1.51
C GLY A 163 20.98 -5.06 -1.33
N PHE A 164 21.31 -5.57 -0.15
CA PHE A 164 22.69 -5.97 0.18
C PHE A 164 23.00 -7.44 -0.04
N LEU A 165 22.01 -8.33 0.22
CA LEU A 165 22.23 -9.78 0.20
C LEU A 165 22.68 -10.33 -1.17
N PRO A 166 22.14 -9.90 -2.32
CA PRO A 166 22.63 -10.38 -3.62
C PRO A 166 24.11 -10.10 -3.85
N GLN A 167 24.57 -8.89 -3.53
CA GLN A 167 25.98 -8.53 -3.68
C GLN A 167 26.90 -9.35 -2.76
N TYR A 168 26.46 -9.58 -1.54
CA TYR A 168 27.18 -10.46 -0.60
C TYR A 168 27.30 -11.87 -1.16
N LEU A 169 26.22 -12.47 -1.64
CA LEU A 169 26.21 -13.83 -2.20
C LEU A 169 27.07 -13.95 -3.47
N ILE A 170 27.09 -12.94 -4.33
CA ILE A 170 27.97 -12.91 -5.50
C ILE A 170 29.44 -12.83 -5.06
N ALA A 171 29.78 -11.97 -4.10
CA ALA A 171 31.15 -11.75 -3.68
C ALA A 171 31.71 -12.91 -2.85
N SER A 172 30.92 -13.52 -1.95
CA SER A 172 31.38 -14.57 -1.03
C SER A 172 31.26 -15.98 -1.60
N GLU A 173 30.19 -16.27 -2.33
CA GLU A 173 29.85 -17.61 -2.82
C GLU A 173 30.05 -17.77 -4.34
N GLY A 174 30.42 -16.70 -5.05
CA GLY A 174 30.59 -16.73 -6.50
C GLY A 174 29.32 -17.00 -7.30
N MET A 175 28.15 -16.73 -6.73
CA MET A 175 26.85 -16.96 -7.38
C MET A 175 26.67 -16.05 -8.59
N SER A 176 25.94 -16.53 -9.59
CA SER A 176 25.44 -15.66 -10.66
C SER A 176 24.40 -14.66 -10.12
N LEU A 177 24.20 -13.55 -10.82
CA LEU A 177 23.22 -12.52 -10.46
C LEU A 177 21.80 -13.12 -10.25
N VAL A 178 21.39 -14.00 -11.16
CA VAL A 178 20.06 -14.65 -11.11
C VAL A 178 19.93 -15.56 -9.89
N GLU A 179 20.99 -16.32 -9.58
CA GLU A 179 21.00 -17.18 -8.39
C GLU A 179 20.96 -16.36 -7.12
N ALA A 180 21.74 -15.29 -7.04
CA ALA A 180 21.74 -14.39 -5.88
C ALA A 180 20.36 -13.75 -5.63
N TYR A 181 19.68 -13.30 -6.70
CA TYR A 181 18.31 -12.80 -6.58
C TYR A 181 17.33 -13.88 -6.11
N ARG A 182 17.43 -15.09 -6.68
CA ARG A 182 16.60 -16.22 -6.25
C ARG A 182 16.78 -16.53 -4.78
N TRP A 183 18.01 -16.64 -4.30
CA TRP A 183 18.30 -16.94 -2.90
C TRP A 183 17.78 -15.83 -1.96
N ALA A 184 18.00 -14.57 -2.30
CA ALA A 184 17.51 -13.45 -1.51
C ALA A 184 15.96 -13.47 -1.36
N VAL A 185 15.26 -13.75 -2.46
CA VAL A 185 13.80 -13.88 -2.44
C VAL A 185 13.33 -15.16 -1.73
N HIS A 186 14.02 -16.30 -1.91
CA HIS A 186 13.69 -17.55 -1.20
C HIS A 186 13.75 -17.38 0.32
N ILE A 187 14.77 -16.67 0.84
CA ILE A 187 14.87 -16.37 2.27
C ILE A 187 13.64 -15.57 2.73
N GLY A 188 13.21 -14.55 1.98
CA GLY A 188 11.99 -13.82 2.27
C GLY A 188 10.74 -14.69 2.25
N ILE A 189 10.60 -15.58 1.25
CA ILE A 189 9.48 -16.53 1.16
C ILE A 189 9.50 -17.50 2.34
N ALA A 190 10.67 -17.98 2.77
CA ALA A 190 10.80 -18.83 3.95
C ALA A 190 10.30 -18.11 5.22
N TRP A 191 10.63 -16.82 5.38
CA TRP A 191 10.08 -16.00 6.46
C TRP A 191 8.56 -15.82 6.35
N TRP A 192 8.01 -15.70 5.15
CA TRP A 192 6.56 -15.67 4.95
C TRP A 192 5.89 -16.97 5.38
N PHE A 193 6.46 -18.14 5.02
CA PHE A 193 5.95 -19.42 5.52
C PHE A 193 6.06 -19.54 7.05
N LEU A 194 7.16 -19.07 7.66
CA LEU A 194 7.31 -19.05 9.11
C LEU A 194 6.27 -18.16 9.78
N SER A 195 5.89 -17.06 9.14
CA SER A 195 4.85 -16.17 9.66
C SER A 195 3.45 -16.80 9.70
N LEU A 196 3.21 -17.90 8.96
CA LEU A 196 1.97 -18.65 9.06
C LEU A 196 1.83 -19.38 10.40
N ILE A 197 2.93 -19.65 11.12
CA ILE A 197 2.87 -20.31 12.43
C ILE A 197 2.01 -19.53 13.42
N PRO A 198 2.25 -18.23 13.69
CA PRO A 198 1.34 -17.44 14.51
C PRO A 198 -0.08 -17.33 13.92
N ALA A 199 -0.25 -17.29 12.60
CA ALA A 199 -1.58 -17.30 11.98
C ALA A 199 -2.35 -18.62 12.25
N ILE A 200 -1.67 -19.75 12.20
CA ILE A 200 -2.25 -21.06 12.57
C ILE A 200 -2.62 -21.12 14.05
N MET A 201 -1.91 -20.42 14.92
CA MET A 201 -2.17 -20.37 16.36
C MET A 201 -3.33 -19.44 16.75
N LEU A 202 -3.90 -18.66 15.81
CA LEU A 202 -5.08 -17.84 16.05
C LEU A 202 -6.24 -18.71 16.51
N LYS A 203 -6.95 -18.23 17.53
CA LYS A 203 -8.18 -18.86 18.01
C LYS A 203 -9.37 -18.20 17.33
N ARG A 204 -10.39 -19.02 17.04
CA ARG A 204 -11.68 -18.50 16.58
C ARG A 204 -12.26 -17.57 17.63
N HIS A 205 -12.56 -16.35 17.23
CA HIS A 205 -13.24 -15.36 18.06
C HIS A 205 -14.32 -14.71 17.20
N VAL A 206 -15.56 -15.05 17.44
CA VAL A 206 -16.71 -14.38 16.83
C VAL A 206 -17.54 -13.87 17.99
N SER A 207 -17.58 -12.56 18.20
CA SER A 207 -18.52 -11.98 19.16
C SER A 207 -19.95 -12.20 18.66
N GLU A 208 -20.90 -12.41 19.58
CA GLU A 208 -22.31 -12.59 19.23
C GLU A 208 -22.87 -11.38 18.45
N GLU A 209 -22.38 -10.17 18.73
CA GLU A 209 -22.75 -8.95 18.02
C GLU A 209 -22.31 -8.99 16.55
N VAL A 210 -21.07 -9.44 16.27
CA VAL A 210 -20.56 -9.60 14.91
C VAL A 210 -21.31 -10.70 14.16
N ALA A 211 -21.66 -11.80 14.84
CA ALA A 211 -22.47 -12.86 14.24
C ALA A 211 -23.88 -12.37 13.86
N LYS A 212 -24.52 -11.57 14.71
CA LYS A 212 -25.81 -10.92 14.42
C LYS A 212 -25.71 -9.92 13.28
N ALA A 213 -24.71 -9.01 13.31
CA ALA A 213 -24.50 -8.03 12.24
C ALA A 213 -24.25 -8.70 10.89
N ARG A 214 -23.51 -9.82 10.84
CA ARG A 214 -23.31 -10.62 9.63
C ARG A 214 -24.61 -11.25 9.11
N ALA A 215 -25.47 -11.75 10.03
CA ALA A 215 -26.77 -12.32 9.67
C ALA A 215 -27.71 -11.24 9.10
N GLU A 216 -27.71 -10.03 9.66
CA GLU A 216 -28.50 -8.89 9.18
C GLU A 216 -28.06 -8.40 7.79
N VAL A 217 -26.76 -8.26 7.58
CA VAL A 217 -26.18 -7.88 6.27
C VAL A 217 -26.48 -8.94 5.19
N ALA A 218 -26.45 -10.23 5.54
CA ALA A 218 -26.79 -11.30 4.61
C ALA A 218 -28.28 -11.30 4.18
N GLN A 219 -29.17 -10.69 4.98
CA GLN A 219 -30.58 -10.51 4.63
C GLN A 219 -30.83 -9.29 3.73
N ASP A 220 -29.98 -8.27 3.78
CA ASP A 220 -30.16 -7.00 3.06
C ASP A 220 -29.51 -7.00 1.63
N GLU A 221 -28.94 -8.09 1.18
CA GLU A 221 -28.31 -8.24 -0.16
C GLU A 221 -29.29 -8.01 -1.36
N ARG A 222 -30.56 -7.66 -1.12
CA ARG A 222 -31.57 -7.45 -2.19
C ARG A 222 -31.65 -6.02 -2.71
N SER A 223 -31.09 -5.02 -2.03
CA SER A 223 -31.01 -3.65 -2.54
C SER A 223 -29.73 -3.48 -3.37
N GLY A 224 -29.86 -3.07 -4.62
CA GLY A 224 -28.70 -2.84 -5.49
C GLY A 224 -27.74 -1.82 -4.83
N TRP A 225 -26.46 -2.15 -4.74
CA TRP A 225 -25.42 -1.37 -4.07
C TRP A 225 -25.31 0.11 -4.50
N LEU A 226 -25.77 0.45 -5.71
CA LEU A 226 -25.83 1.84 -6.20
C LEU A 226 -27.06 2.61 -5.67
N SER A 227 -28.14 1.92 -5.31
CA SER A 227 -29.35 2.57 -4.79
C SER A 227 -29.18 3.07 -3.35
N ALA A 228 -28.14 2.64 -2.66
CA ALA A 228 -27.81 3.06 -1.29
C ALA A 228 -27.07 4.41 -1.22
N LEU A 229 -26.69 5.03 -2.35
CA LEU A 229 -25.96 6.29 -2.37
C LEU A 229 -26.88 7.47 -2.08
N GLN A 230 -26.67 8.13 -0.94
CA GLN A 230 -27.37 9.36 -0.55
C GLN A 230 -26.68 10.60 -1.10
N THR A 231 -25.33 10.56 -1.24
CA THR A 231 -24.52 11.66 -1.74
C THR A 231 -23.71 11.29 -3.00
N PRO A 232 -24.37 10.84 -4.10
CA PRO A 232 -23.68 10.28 -5.26
C PRO A 232 -22.68 11.25 -5.92
N LYS A 233 -22.95 12.57 -5.85
CA LYS A 233 -22.05 13.61 -6.36
C LYS A 233 -20.75 13.69 -5.56
N THR A 234 -20.81 13.54 -4.26
CA THR A 234 -19.63 13.55 -3.36
C THR A 234 -18.82 12.27 -3.55
N VAL A 235 -19.47 11.11 -3.61
CA VAL A 235 -18.82 9.84 -3.94
C VAL A 235 -18.11 9.91 -5.28
N TYR A 236 -18.78 10.40 -6.35
CA TYR A 236 -18.18 10.57 -7.66
C TYR A 236 -16.91 11.46 -7.62
N ARG A 237 -16.96 12.62 -6.90
CA ARG A 237 -15.80 13.50 -6.76
C ARG A 237 -14.61 12.80 -6.13
N PHE A 238 -14.81 12.09 -5.03
CA PHE A 238 -13.74 11.35 -4.36
C PHE A 238 -13.19 10.21 -5.23
N VAL A 239 -14.06 9.47 -5.91
CA VAL A 239 -13.64 8.40 -6.82
C VAL A 239 -12.79 8.95 -7.97
N VAL A 240 -13.20 10.06 -8.59
CA VAL A 240 -12.41 10.69 -9.67
C VAL A 240 -11.02 11.13 -9.16
N ILE A 241 -10.97 11.80 -8.00
CA ILE A 241 -9.71 12.24 -7.38
C ILE A 241 -8.80 11.03 -7.12
N GLY A 242 -9.30 9.98 -6.48
CA GLY A 242 -8.56 8.75 -6.17
C GLY A 242 -8.10 8.01 -7.43
N THR A 243 -8.95 7.96 -8.45
CA THR A 243 -8.66 7.32 -9.74
C THR A 243 -7.50 8.02 -10.48
N LEU A 244 -7.50 9.36 -10.52
CA LEU A 244 -6.42 10.15 -11.12
C LEU A 244 -5.09 9.95 -10.37
N LEU A 245 -5.13 9.92 -9.04
CA LEU A 245 -3.93 9.62 -8.22
C LEU A 245 -3.41 8.21 -8.49
N SER A 246 -4.31 7.23 -8.54
CA SER A 246 -3.93 5.83 -8.78
C SER A 246 -3.35 5.64 -10.18
N LEU A 247 -3.93 6.27 -11.20
CA LEU A 247 -3.40 6.26 -12.57
C LEU A 247 -2.00 6.88 -12.60
N GLY A 248 -1.83 8.08 -12.02
CA GLY A 248 -0.54 8.77 -11.97
C GLY A 248 0.52 7.98 -11.21
N GLY A 249 0.18 7.47 -10.02
CA GLY A 249 1.07 6.61 -9.25
C GLY A 249 1.44 5.32 -9.98
N GLY A 250 0.50 4.76 -10.74
CA GLY A 250 0.73 3.58 -11.57
C GLY A 250 1.90 3.72 -12.52
N PHE A 251 2.05 4.87 -13.20
CA PHE A 251 3.13 5.10 -14.17
C PHE A 251 4.54 4.87 -13.61
N VAL A 252 4.75 5.07 -12.32
CA VAL A 252 6.09 5.10 -11.72
C VAL A 252 6.26 4.12 -10.57
N LEU A 253 5.32 4.08 -9.60
CA LEU A 253 5.60 3.51 -8.28
C LEU A 253 6.02 2.05 -8.30
N ARG A 254 5.36 1.23 -9.14
CA ARG A 254 5.71 -0.21 -9.28
C ARG A 254 6.89 -0.48 -10.20
N LEU A 255 7.41 0.56 -10.86
CA LEU A 255 8.53 0.51 -11.79
C LEU A 255 9.73 1.32 -11.30
N ALA A 256 9.66 1.84 -10.07
CA ALA A 256 10.70 2.70 -9.53
C ALA A 256 12.06 2.00 -9.46
N ASN A 257 12.10 0.73 -9.04
CA ASN A 257 13.33 -0.06 -9.05
C ASN A 257 13.91 -0.24 -10.46
N VAL A 258 13.05 -0.38 -11.48
CA VAL A 258 13.48 -0.45 -12.91
C VAL A 258 14.09 0.88 -13.34
N PHE A 259 13.44 2.02 -13.02
CA PHE A 259 13.98 3.35 -13.30
C PHE A 259 15.35 3.57 -12.64
N PHE A 260 15.46 3.32 -11.34
CA PHE A 260 16.73 3.48 -10.61
C PHE A 260 17.83 2.61 -11.21
N HIS A 261 17.51 1.37 -11.59
CA HIS A 261 18.51 0.44 -12.14
C HIS A 261 18.93 0.79 -13.56
N TYR A 262 17.98 1.07 -14.48
CA TYR A 262 18.30 1.24 -15.91
C TYR A 262 18.65 2.66 -16.30
N ASP A 263 17.96 3.67 -15.77
CA ASP A 263 18.18 5.06 -16.15
C ASP A 263 19.26 5.74 -15.29
N LEU A 264 19.29 5.42 -13.99
CA LEU A 264 20.28 5.98 -13.08
C LEU A 264 21.49 5.07 -12.82
N HIS A 265 21.51 3.86 -13.42
CA HIS A 265 22.54 2.83 -13.21
C HIS A 265 22.82 2.52 -11.73
N ALA A 266 21.76 2.60 -10.89
CA ALA A 266 21.86 2.33 -9.47
C ALA A 266 22.03 0.84 -9.19
N HIS A 267 22.92 0.52 -8.26
CA HIS A 267 23.06 -0.83 -7.75
C HIS A 267 21.92 -1.18 -6.77
N GLU A 268 21.67 -2.48 -6.58
CA GLU A 268 20.57 -2.99 -5.74
C GLU A 268 20.62 -2.44 -4.30
N HIS A 269 21.81 -2.31 -3.71
CA HIS A 269 21.97 -1.76 -2.36
C HIS A 269 21.57 -0.28 -2.27
N GLN A 270 21.81 0.51 -3.32
CA GLN A 270 21.38 1.91 -3.40
C GLN A 270 19.86 1.99 -3.49
N ILE A 271 19.24 1.14 -4.33
CA ILE A 271 17.78 1.04 -4.45
C ILE A 271 17.16 0.63 -3.11
N GLY A 272 17.71 -0.40 -2.47
CA GLY A 272 17.29 -0.87 -1.15
C GLY A 272 17.37 0.23 -0.08
N MET A 273 18.46 1.01 -0.06
CA MET A 273 18.63 2.14 0.87
C MET A 273 17.61 3.25 0.60
N VAL A 274 17.34 3.60 -0.67
CA VAL A 274 16.35 4.63 -1.03
C VAL A 274 14.95 4.21 -0.59
N PHE A 275 14.56 2.95 -0.82
CA PHE A 275 13.24 2.45 -0.43
C PHE A 275 13.11 2.33 1.08
N ALA A 276 14.15 1.85 1.76
CA ALA A 276 14.17 1.79 3.21
C ALA A 276 14.09 3.20 3.86
N ALA A 277 14.86 4.17 3.34
CA ALA A 277 14.76 5.55 3.78
C ALA A 277 13.36 6.13 3.52
N GLY A 278 12.77 5.84 2.34
CA GLY A 278 11.40 6.21 2.03
C GLY A 278 10.39 5.69 3.05
N SER A 279 10.47 4.42 3.41
CA SER A 279 9.62 3.80 4.44
C SER A 279 9.82 4.40 5.83
N PHE A 280 11.08 4.65 6.21
CA PHE A 280 11.41 5.28 7.51
C PHE A 280 10.82 6.69 7.63
N PHE A 281 11.05 7.54 6.63
CA PHE A 281 10.53 8.90 6.64
C PHE A 281 9.02 8.96 6.43
N LEU A 282 8.42 7.98 5.74
CA LEU A 282 6.97 7.81 5.66
C LEU A 282 6.37 7.60 7.06
N ALA A 283 6.98 6.73 7.87
CA ALA A 283 6.52 6.51 9.24
C ALA A 283 6.60 7.80 10.08
N ILE A 284 7.71 8.55 10.00
CA ILE A 284 7.86 9.86 10.67
C ILE A 284 6.78 10.83 10.17
N GLY A 285 6.57 10.89 8.85
CA GLY A 285 5.56 11.73 8.22
C GLY A 285 4.16 11.46 8.79
N ALA A 286 3.78 10.20 8.92
CA ALA A 286 2.48 9.80 9.46
C ALA A 286 2.23 10.31 10.89
N PHE A 287 3.26 10.30 11.76
CA PHE A 287 3.16 10.84 13.13
C PHE A 287 3.03 12.36 13.18
N THR A 288 3.48 13.08 12.15
CA THR A 288 3.42 14.55 12.10
C THR A 288 2.12 15.08 11.51
N VAL A 289 1.35 14.27 10.81
CA VAL A 289 0.08 14.67 10.17
C VAL A 289 -0.90 15.34 11.13
N PRO A 290 -1.21 14.80 12.32
CA PRO A 290 -2.16 15.45 13.22
C PRO A 290 -1.75 16.87 13.59
N LEU A 291 -0.47 17.12 13.83
CA LEU A 291 0.07 18.45 14.17
C LEU A 291 -0.09 19.46 13.02
N VAL A 292 0.04 18.98 11.79
CA VAL A 292 -0.14 19.82 10.59
C VAL A 292 -1.63 20.11 10.38
N VAL A 293 -2.49 19.10 10.54
CA VAL A 293 -3.95 19.22 10.41
C VAL A 293 -4.51 20.17 11.47
N GLU A 294 -4.05 20.10 12.71
CA GLU A 294 -4.46 21.03 13.78
C GLU A 294 -4.16 22.50 13.45
N ARG A 295 -3.07 22.76 12.71
CA ARG A 295 -2.66 24.13 12.35
C ARG A 295 -3.28 24.64 11.06
N LEU A 296 -3.37 23.82 10.04
CA LEU A 296 -3.77 24.20 8.69
C LEU A 296 -5.20 23.77 8.33
N GLY A 297 -5.78 22.83 9.05
CA GLY A 297 -7.00 22.12 8.68
C GLY A 297 -6.77 20.99 7.66
N GLU A 298 -7.75 20.11 7.51
CA GLU A 298 -7.66 18.90 6.67
C GLU A 298 -7.43 19.25 5.19
N VAL A 299 -8.28 20.13 4.62
CA VAL A 299 -8.22 20.47 3.18
C VAL A 299 -6.90 21.13 2.81
N ALA A 300 -6.43 22.10 3.61
CA ALA A 300 -5.16 22.77 3.35
C ALA A 300 -3.97 21.80 3.48
N THR A 301 -3.97 20.94 4.49
CA THR A 301 -2.94 19.91 4.66
C THR A 301 -2.85 19.01 3.44
N ILE A 302 -3.98 18.47 2.94
CA ILE A 302 -4.03 17.62 1.76
C ILE A 302 -3.48 18.36 0.53
N VAL A 303 -3.93 19.58 0.30
CA VAL A 303 -3.56 20.37 -0.89
C VAL A 303 -2.07 20.72 -0.87
N TRP A 304 -1.58 21.26 0.25
CA TRP A 304 -0.19 21.72 0.33
C TRP A 304 0.82 20.56 0.29
N THR A 305 0.56 19.47 0.99
CA THR A 305 1.49 18.33 1.00
C THR A 305 1.56 17.65 -0.38
N ARG A 306 0.43 17.55 -1.09
CA ARG A 306 0.41 16.98 -2.46
C ARG A 306 1.09 17.90 -3.46
N PHE A 307 0.82 19.22 -3.44
CA PHE A 307 1.49 20.15 -4.34
C PHE A 307 2.99 20.24 -4.06
N ALA A 308 3.39 20.23 -2.78
CA ALA A 308 4.80 20.23 -2.40
C ALA A 308 5.57 18.97 -2.86
N ALA A 309 4.89 17.84 -3.07
CA ALA A 309 5.49 16.62 -3.60
C ALA A 309 5.79 16.69 -5.12
N ILE A 310 5.07 17.52 -5.88
CA ILE A 310 5.17 17.57 -7.36
C ILE A 310 6.55 17.98 -7.86
N PRO A 311 7.21 19.01 -7.34
CA PRO A 311 8.57 19.36 -7.76
C PRO A 311 9.56 18.21 -7.58
N PHE A 312 9.42 17.41 -6.53
CA PHE A 312 10.28 16.25 -6.30
C PHE A 312 9.98 15.10 -7.27
N ILE A 313 8.73 14.91 -7.71
CA ILE A 313 8.40 13.96 -8.77
C ILE A 313 9.14 14.32 -10.06
N LEU A 314 9.09 15.59 -10.45
CA LEU A 314 9.80 16.07 -11.63
C LEU A 314 11.32 15.99 -11.45
N LEU A 315 11.83 16.35 -10.27
CA LEU A 315 13.26 16.27 -9.96
C LEU A 315 13.80 14.84 -10.11
N ILE A 316 13.03 13.81 -9.74
CA ILE A 316 13.41 12.41 -9.94
C ILE A 316 13.54 12.12 -11.45
N GLY A 317 12.51 12.44 -12.24
CA GLY A 317 12.48 12.14 -13.66
C GLY A 317 13.54 12.90 -14.50
N PHE A 318 13.97 14.06 -14.03
CA PHE A 318 15.00 14.88 -14.67
C PHE A 318 16.37 14.80 -14.00
N ALA A 319 16.54 13.92 -13.01
CA ALA A 319 17.82 13.78 -12.28
C ALA A 319 19.02 13.49 -13.19
N PRO A 320 18.91 12.67 -14.25
CA PRO A 320 20.03 12.42 -15.17
C PRO A 320 20.61 13.66 -15.86
N GLU A 321 19.77 14.71 -16.07
CA GLU A 321 20.25 15.96 -16.67
C GLU A 321 20.73 16.99 -15.66
N LEU A 322 20.32 16.83 -14.40
CA LEU A 322 20.56 17.82 -13.34
C LEU A 322 21.77 17.49 -12.49
N ALA A 323 22.25 16.25 -12.51
CA ALA A 323 23.32 15.78 -11.65
C ALA A 323 24.38 14.98 -12.41
N ALA A 324 25.61 15.01 -11.92
CA ALA A 324 26.69 14.18 -12.41
C ALA A 324 26.42 12.68 -12.09
N PRO A 325 26.98 11.73 -12.88
CA PRO A 325 26.75 10.28 -12.69
C PRO A 325 27.00 9.80 -11.26
N GLU A 326 27.99 10.39 -10.56
CA GLU A 326 28.35 10.01 -9.18
C GLU A 326 27.29 10.45 -8.14
N THR A 327 26.49 11.47 -8.45
CA THR A 327 25.53 12.08 -7.51
C THR A 327 24.08 11.89 -7.90
N VAL A 328 23.79 11.42 -9.12
CA VAL A 328 22.45 11.31 -9.67
C VAL A 328 21.55 10.41 -8.82
N VAL A 329 22.07 9.25 -8.38
CA VAL A 329 21.32 8.31 -7.52
C VAL A 329 20.99 8.94 -6.17
N SER A 330 21.93 9.70 -5.58
CA SER A 330 21.72 10.40 -4.31
C SER A 330 20.68 11.51 -4.44
N LEU A 331 20.73 12.29 -5.52
CA LEU A 331 19.75 13.35 -5.80
C LEU A 331 18.34 12.77 -5.99
N ALA A 332 18.21 11.77 -6.87
CA ALA A 332 16.93 11.11 -7.14
C ALA A 332 16.39 10.37 -5.90
N GLY A 333 17.29 9.74 -5.14
CA GLY A 333 16.94 9.06 -3.89
C GLY A 333 16.42 10.02 -2.82
N LEU A 334 17.09 11.16 -2.61
CA LEU A 334 16.60 12.20 -1.70
C LEU A 334 15.25 12.75 -2.15
N ALA A 335 15.10 13.04 -3.45
CA ALA A 335 13.84 13.49 -4.01
C ALA A 335 12.72 12.44 -3.85
N TRP A 336 13.05 11.15 -4.01
CA TRP A 336 12.11 10.04 -3.77
C TRP A 336 11.62 10.01 -2.33
N VAL A 337 12.52 10.13 -1.35
CA VAL A 337 12.19 10.16 0.08
C VAL A 337 11.29 11.35 0.39
N LEU A 338 11.65 12.56 -0.05
CA LEU A 338 10.89 13.78 0.19
C LEU A 338 9.49 13.70 -0.46
N ARG A 339 9.42 13.26 -1.73
CA ARG A 339 8.16 13.05 -2.43
C ARG A 339 7.27 12.04 -1.70
N THR A 340 7.84 10.90 -1.29
CA THR A 340 7.11 9.83 -0.61
C THR A 340 6.55 10.32 0.73
N THR A 341 7.36 10.99 1.51
CA THR A 341 6.96 11.54 2.81
C THR A 341 5.85 12.58 2.65
N LEU A 342 6.07 13.61 1.83
CA LEU A 342 5.11 14.70 1.64
C LEU A 342 3.78 14.20 1.09
N PHE A 343 3.81 13.36 0.05
CA PHE A 343 2.58 12.88 -0.57
C PHE A 343 1.77 11.99 0.39
N ASN A 344 2.43 11.07 1.08
CA ASN A 344 1.73 10.12 1.97
C ASN A 344 1.23 10.79 3.27
N MET A 345 1.79 11.92 3.70
CA MET A 345 1.20 12.74 4.76
C MET A 345 -0.26 13.15 4.45
N SER A 346 -0.63 13.26 3.17
CA SER A 346 -2.00 13.57 2.80
C SER A 346 -2.98 12.41 3.01
N GLY A 347 -2.51 11.18 3.12
CA GLY A 347 -3.34 9.97 3.16
C GLY A 347 -4.33 9.94 4.32
N PRO A 348 -3.85 9.96 5.59
CA PRO A 348 -4.73 9.93 6.75
C PRO A 348 -5.69 11.13 6.81
N ALA A 349 -5.22 12.34 6.42
CA ALA A 349 -6.08 13.51 6.35
C ALA A 349 -7.18 13.37 5.28
N PHE A 350 -6.85 12.82 4.10
CA PHE A 350 -7.82 12.58 3.04
C PHE A 350 -8.84 11.50 3.42
N GLU A 351 -8.41 10.46 4.09
CA GLU A 351 -9.28 9.38 4.57
C GLU A 351 -10.27 9.90 5.62
N ALA A 352 -9.79 10.63 6.63
CA ALA A 352 -10.64 11.25 7.65
C ALA A 352 -11.63 12.24 7.03
N PHE A 353 -11.16 13.14 6.16
CA PHE A 353 -11.99 14.11 5.46
C PHE A 353 -13.06 13.42 4.61
N SER A 354 -12.71 12.42 3.80
CA SER A 354 -13.67 11.73 2.94
C SER A 354 -14.75 11.01 3.75
N MET A 355 -14.37 10.33 4.85
CA MET A 355 -15.32 9.68 5.75
C MET A 355 -16.24 10.68 6.45
N GLY A 356 -15.76 11.89 6.76
CA GLY A 356 -16.56 12.97 7.34
C GLY A 356 -17.60 13.57 6.37
N GLN A 357 -17.30 13.57 5.07
CA GLN A 357 -18.18 14.12 4.03
C GLN A 357 -19.24 13.13 3.51
N LEU A 358 -19.11 11.86 3.85
CA LEU A 358 -19.99 10.77 3.36
C LEU A 358 -20.95 10.31 4.45
N HIS A 359 -22.19 10.03 4.04
CA HIS A 359 -23.16 9.43 4.94
C HIS A 359 -22.66 8.06 5.44
N PRO A 360 -22.87 7.70 6.72
CA PRO A 360 -22.35 6.44 7.28
C PRO A 360 -22.70 5.18 6.47
N THR A 361 -23.91 5.12 5.89
CA THR A 361 -24.41 3.98 5.12
C THR A 361 -23.73 3.80 3.76
N GLU A 362 -23.09 4.84 3.19
CA GLU A 362 -22.47 4.78 1.87
C GLU A 362 -20.94 4.68 1.91
N ARG A 363 -20.33 4.79 3.10
CA ARG A 363 -18.85 4.74 3.28
C ARG A 363 -18.24 3.45 2.74
N ALA A 364 -18.85 2.30 3.06
CA ALA A 364 -18.37 1.00 2.59
C ALA A 364 -18.47 0.89 1.06
N THR A 365 -19.58 1.34 0.47
CA THR A 365 -19.77 1.38 -0.99
C THR A 365 -18.74 2.27 -1.66
N TYR A 366 -18.48 3.45 -1.11
CA TYR A 366 -17.43 4.36 -1.59
C TYR A 366 -16.05 3.69 -1.57
N ILE A 367 -15.66 3.05 -0.46
CA ILE A 367 -14.37 2.35 -0.35
C ILE A 367 -14.26 1.25 -1.42
N GLY A 368 -15.32 0.45 -1.62
CA GLY A 368 -15.36 -0.60 -2.63
C GLY A 368 -15.16 -0.06 -4.06
N ILE A 369 -15.91 1.00 -4.43
CA ILE A 369 -15.80 1.66 -5.73
C ILE A 369 -14.41 2.26 -5.91
N SER A 370 -13.90 2.99 -4.91
CA SER A 370 -12.59 3.64 -4.97
C SER A 370 -11.45 2.64 -5.12
N ARG A 371 -11.52 1.50 -4.43
CA ARG A 371 -10.52 0.42 -4.57
C ARG A 371 -10.58 -0.21 -5.96
N LEU A 372 -11.79 -0.50 -6.48
CA LEU A 372 -11.95 -1.08 -7.80
C LEU A 372 -11.35 -0.19 -8.90
N PHE A 373 -11.81 1.07 -8.97
CA PHE A 373 -11.31 2.01 -9.98
C PHE A 373 -9.84 2.37 -9.75
N GLY A 374 -9.42 2.57 -8.49
CA GLY A 374 -8.04 2.87 -8.13
C GLY A 374 -7.08 1.77 -8.57
N SER A 375 -7.35 0.51 -8.22
CA SER A 375 -6.49 -0.62 -8.59
C SER A 375 -6.45 -0.85 -10.10
N ALA A 376 -7.61 -0.74 -10.79
CA ALA A 376 -7.66 -0.87 -12.25
C ALA A 376 -6.84 0.23 -12.94
N MET A 377 -6.96 1.48 -12.50
CA MET A 377 -6.21 2.59 -13.11
C MET A 377 -4.73 2.57 -12.74
N ALA A 378 -4.36 2.12 -11.54
CA ALA A 378 -2.96 1.88 -11.20
C ALA A 378 -2.34 0.79 -12.09
N ALA A 379 -3.09 -0.25 -12.45
CA ALA A 379 -2.66 -1.28 -13.38
C ALA A 379 -2.46 -0.73 -14.80
N VAL A 380 -3.41 0.09 -15.29
CA VAL A 380 -3.30 0.78 -16.59
C VAL A 380 -2.07 1.70 -16.60
N GLY A 381 -1.89 2.52 -15.55
CA GLY A 381 -0.73 3.40 -15.42
C GLY A 381 0.58 2.60 -15.42
N GLY A 382 0.64 1.49 -14.69
CA GLY A 382 1.82 0.62 -14.63
C GLY A 382 2.18 0.00 -15.98
N TYR A 383 1.18 -0.44 -16.74
CA TYR A 383 1.40 -0.94 -18.10
C TYR A 383 1.92 0.17 -19.04
N LEU A 384 1.24 1.34 -19.04
CA LEU A 384 1.65 2.48 -19.89
C LEU A 384 3.03 3.00 -19.50
N GLY A 385 3.36 3.09 -18.22
CA GLY A 385 4.69 3.44 -17.74
C GLY A 385 5.75 2.46 -18.20
N ALA A 386 5.48 1.16 -18.15
CA ALA A 386 6.39 0.14 -18.62
C ALA A 386 6.61 0.20 -20.15
N VAL A 387 5.54 0.47 -20.92
CA VAL A 387 5.65 0.66 -22.39
C VAL A 387 6.56 1.85 -22.73
N LEU A 388 6.40 2.98 -22.05
CA LEU A 388 7.26 4.16 -22.23
C LEU A 388 8.72 3.85 -21.86
N MET A 389 8.94 3.26 -20.67
CA MET A 389 10.29 2.90 -20.22
C MET A 389 10.95 1.84 -21.12
N SER A 390 10.20 0.91 -21.69
CA SER A 390 10.73 -0.08 -22.64
C SER A 390 11.20 0.54 -23.95
N GLY A 391 10.63 1.69 -24.32
CA GLY A 391 11.06 2.53 -25.43
C GLY A 391 12.24 3.46 -25.12
N GLY A 392 12.77 3.42 -23.88
CA GLY A 392 13.84 4.30 -23.41
C GLY A 392 13.35 5.66 -22.87
N ASP A 393 12.03 5.86 -22.81
CA ASP A 393 11.47 7.10 -22.25
C ASP A 393 11.17 6.92 -20.76
N PHE A 394 12.14 7.26 -19.93
CA PHE A 394 11.98 7.22 -18.47
C PHE A 394 11.41 8.51 -17.88
N ARG A 395 11.34 9.61 -18.63
CA ARG A 395 10.87 10.92 -18.14
C ARG A 395 9.37 11.08 -18.20
N THR A 396 8.76 10.72 -19.34
CA THR A 396 7.31 10.87 -19.55
C THR A 396 6.48 10.23 -18.44
N PRO A 397 6.80 9.05 -17.88
CA PRO A 397 6.10 8.49 -16.71
C PRO A 397 6.06 9.43 -15.51
N PHE A 398 7.14 10.12 -15.18
CA PHE A 398 7.18 11.10 -14.07
C PHE A 398 6.39 12.36 -14.38
N ILE A 399 6.44 12.85 -15.65
CA ILE A 399 5.62 13.98 -16.09
C ILE A 399 4.13 13.63 -15.99
N MET A 400 3.72 12.45 -16.47
CA MET A 400 2.33 11.99 -16.37
C MET A 400 1.89 11.88 -14.92
N MET A 401 2.72 11.33 -14.04
CA MET A 401 2.46 11.29 -12.61
C MET A 401 2.27 12.70 -12.03
N ALA A 402 3.18 13.62 -12.32
CA ALA A 402 3.12 15.00 -11.84
C ALA A 402 1.85 15.73 -12.30
N VAL A 403 1.51 15.61 -13.59
CA VAL A 403 0.31 16.22 -14.20
C VAL A 403 -0.97 15.66 -13.57
N LEU A 404 -1.07 14.34 -13.45
CA LEU A 404 -2.26 13.68 -12.87
C LEU A 404 -2.41 14.00 -11.38
N TYR A 405 -1.31 14.08 -10.64
CA TYR A 405 -1.32 14.48 -9.23
C TYR A 405 -1.70 15.95 -9.07
N ALA A 406 -1.18 16.84 -9.92
CA ALA A 406 -1.56 18.25 -9.95
C ALA A 406 -3.05 18.42 -10.27
N LEU A 407 -3.55 17.74 -11.31
CA LEU A 407 -4.95 17.76 -11.71
C LEU A 407 -5.86 17.24 -10.59
N SER A 408 -5.54 16.08 -10.02
CA SER A 408 -6.29 15.50 -8.90
C SER A 408 -6.37 16.46 -7.70
N THR A 409 -5.23 17.07 -7.35
CA THR A 409 -5.14 18.01 -6.22
C THR A 409 -5.89 19.32 -6.51
N ALA A 410 -5.81 19.83 -7.74
CA ALA A 410 -6.55 21.02 -8.17
C ALA A 410 -8.08 20.79 -8.14
N LEU A 411 -8.54 19.61 -8.62
CA LEU A 411 -9.95 19.24 -8.54
C LEU A 411 -10.41 19.06 -7.07
N PHE A 412 -9.59 18.47 -6.22
CA PHE A 412 -9.88 18.37 -4.80
C PHE A 412 -10.03 19.77 -4.18
N MET A 413 -9.08 20.67 -4.42
CA MET A 413 -9.13 22.04 -3.94
C MET A 413 -10.37 22.77 -4.48
N GLN A 414 -10.69 22.64 -5.76
CA GLN A 414 -11.84 23.30 -6.37
C GLN A 414 -13.17 22.80 -5.79
N TRP A 415 -13.32 21.51 -5.57
CA TRP A 415 -14.59 20.90 -5.14
C TRP A 415 -14.86 21.00 -3.66
N PHE A 416 -13.80 21.12 -2.84
CA PHE A 416 -13.90 21.13 -1.38
C PHE A 416 -13.37 22.43 -0.74
N ARG A 417 -13.09 23.46 -1.55
CA ARG A 417 -12.72 24.79 -1.06
C ARG A 417 -13.88 25.38 -0.23
N GLY A 418 -13.59 25.73 1.02
CA GLY A 418 -14.58 26.30 1.94
C GLY A 418 -15.45 25.26 2.66
N THR A 419 -15.21 23.97 2.45
CA THR A 419 -15.85 22.93 3.28
C THR A 419 -15.02 22.80 4.56
N SER A 420 -15.63 23.09 5.71
CA SER A 420 -15.02 22.84 7.03
C SER A 420 -14.94 21.35 7.26
N GLY A 421 -13.73 20.83 7.50
CA GLY A 421 -13.54 19.47 8.00
C GLY A 421 -14.03 19.34 9.45
N LEU A 422 -14.21 18.12 9.94
CA LEU A 422 -14.62 17.83 11.32
C LEU A 422 -13.68 18.43 12.39
N SER A 423 -12.50 18.91 12.00
CA SER A 423 -11.48 19.51 12.86
C SER A 423 -11.40 21.03 12.78
N ASP A 424 -12.37 21.74 12.16
CA ASP A 424 -12.40 23.20 12.20
C ASP A 424 -12.75 23.66 13.64
N PRO A 425 -11.82 24.31 14.35
CA PRO A 425 -12.09 24.83 15.69
C PRO A 425 -13.27 25.83 15.74
N ARG A 426 -13.69 26.38 14.61
CA ARG A 426 -14.83 27.31 14.49
C ARG A 426 -16.16 26.57 14.51
N SER A 427 -16.23 25.36 13.93
CA SER A 427 -17.47 24.56 13.93
C SER A 427 -17.83 24.03 15.31
N LEU A 428 -16.84 23.83 16.20
CA LEU A 428 -17.05 23.43 17.59
C LEU A 428 -17.57 24.60 18.49
N ARG A 429 -17.36 25.86 18.07
CA ARG A 429 -17.87 27.03 18.81
C ARG A 429 -19.32 27.38 18.47
N GLU A 430 -19.80 27.00 17.28
CA GLU A 430 -21.18 27.27 16.85
C GLU A 430 -22.17 26.16 17.25
N SER A 431 -21.68 25.00 17.74
CA SER A 431 -22.51 23.88 18.17
C SER A 431 -22.76 23.81 19.68
N ILE A 432 -22.30 24.79 20.46
CA ILE A 432 -22.61 24.91 21.90
C ILE A 432 -23.70 25.96 22.04
N PRO A 433 -24.94 25.56 22.44
CA PRO A 433 -26.05 26.48 22.66
C PRO A 433 -25.83 27.40 23.87
#